data_567811731db52ef27cb88595be5d4ba7
#
_entry.id   567811731db52ef27cb88595be5d4ba7
#
_cell.length_a   1.000
_cell.length_b   1.000
_cell.length_c   1.000
_cell.angle_alpha   90.00
_cell.angle_beta   90.00
_cell.angle_gamma   90.00
#
_symmetry.space_group_name_H-M   'P 1'
#
loop_
_entity.id
_entity.type
_entity.pdbx_description
1 polymer ?
#
loop_
_entity_poly.entity_id
_entity_poly.type
_entity_poly.pdbx_seq_one_letter_code
_entity_poly.pdbx_strand_id
1 'polypeptide(L)'
;ALQKERAAARERAIRKAEEQEAAAKAAQEKAEARAAAEKARADQMAREAEANRVAAERKADADRERAAREAEAARASAAENNDMLSSADRAITGNFANNRGRLPMPLSGQIVSHFGQYNVAGMSNIRLNNDGINIKGAPGSAVRSVFMGEVSGVFMAGGMSVVMIRHGIYITVYANLGSVGVSKGQKVGTGQTIGTVGRTGILQFQLRKETA
;
A
#
# COMPACT_ATOMS: atom_id res chain seq x y z
N ALA A 1 -48.65 -13.29 -84.68
CA ALA A 1 -48.30 -13.91 -83.39
C ALA A 1 -46.80 -13.65 -82.99
N LEU A 2 -45.84 -13.91 -83.80
CA LEU A 2 -44.36 -13.85 -83.51
C LEU A 2 -43.87 -12.45 -83.20
N GLN A 3 -44.41 -11.38 -83.78
CA GLN A 3 -44.00 -9.98 -83.47
C GLN A 3 -44.48 -9.50 -82.09
N LYS A 4 -45.62 -9.93 -81.63
CA LYS A 4 -46.16 -9.61 -80.29
C LYS A 4 -45.34 -10.32 -79.19
N GLU A 5 -44.93 -11.55 -79.43
CA GLU A 5 -44.04 -12.29 -78.48
C GLU A 5 -42.67 -11.64 -78.35
N ARG A 6 -42.09 -11.22 -79.49
CA ARG A 6 -40.74 -10.51 -79.45
C ARG A 6 -40.83 -9.16 -78.77
N ALA A 7 -41.97 -8.43 -78.92
CA ALA A 7 -42.15 -7.18 -78.20
C ALA A 7 -42.29 -7.40 -76.68
N ALA A 8 -43.11 -8.37 -76.26
CA ALA A 8 -43.27 -8.72 -74.84
C ALA A 8 -41.97 -9.26 -74.22
N ALA A 9 -41.13 -10.00 -74.95
CA ALA A 9 -39.81 -10.46 -74.49
C ALA A 9 -38.84 -9.32 -74.31
N ARG A 10 -38.80 -8.33 -75.23
CA ARG A 10 -38.01 -7.11 -75.09
C ARG A 10 -38.46 -6.26 -73.93
N GLU A 11 -39.74 -6.07 -73.69
CA GLU A 11 -40.28 -5.30 -72.58
C GLU A 11 -39.91 -5.94 -71.22
N ARG A 12 -39.98 -7.28 -71.10
CA ARG A 12 -39.58 -8.04 -69.94
C ARG A 12 -38.06 -7.92 -69.70
N ALA A 13 -37.23 -7.91 -70.77
CA ALA A 13 -35.79 -7.75 -70.66
C ALA A 13 -35.41 -6.34 -70.18
N ILE A 14 -36.08 -5.29 -70.69
CA ILE A 14 -35.85 -3.91 -70.25
C ILE A 14 -36.25 -3.74 -68.79
N ARG A 15 -37.41 -4.22 -68.38
CA ARG A 15 -37.87 -4.14 -66.99
C ARG A 15 -36.95 -4.87 -66.03
N LYS A 16 -36.41 -6.04 -66.43
CA LYS A 16 -35.45 -6.81 -65.66
C LYS A 16 -34.08 -6.08 -65.53
N ALA A 17 -33.66 -5.40 -66.58
CA ALA A 17 -32.44 -4.59 -66.57
C ALA A 17 -32.59 -3.36 -65.67
N GLU A 18 -33.73 -2.66 -65.73
CA GLU A 18 -34.03 -1.53 -64.86
C GLU A 18 -34.12 -1.94 -63.38
N GLU A 19 -34.70 -3.11 -63.07
CA GLU A 19 -34.78 -3.67 -61.73
C GLU A 19 -33.40 -4.06 -61.19
N GLN A 20 -32.52 -4.64 -62.05
CA GLN A 20 -31.14 -4.94 -61.71
C GLN A 20 -30.31 -3.66 -61.45
N GLU A 21 -30.48 -2.63 -62.27
CA GLU A 21 -29.78 -1.35 -62.10
C GLU A 21 -30.24 -0.64 -60.83
N ALA A 22 -31.52 -0.66 -60.52
CA ALA A 22 -32.05 -0.09 -59.27
C ALA A 22 -31.53 -0.86 -58.04
N ALA A 23 -31.49 -2.20 -58.12
CA ALA A 23 -30.95 -3.02 -57.05
C ALA A 23 -29.41 -2.79 -56.85
N ALA A 24 -28.69 -2.61 -57.94
CA ALA A 24 -27.24 -2.32 -57.90
C ALA A 24 -26.99 -0.93 -57.26
N LYS A 25 -27.73 0.08 -57.64
CA LYS A 25 -27.65 1.43 -57.02
C LYS A 25 -27.99 1.39 -55.52
N ALA A 26 -29.04 0.72 -55.13
CA ALA A 26 -29.43 0.57 -53.73
C ALA A 26 -28.37 -0.21 -52.89
N ALA A 27 -27.76 -1.22 -53.53
CA ALA A 27 -26.66 -1.96 -52.88
C ALA A 27 -25.40 -1.10 -52.69
N GLN A 28 -25.09 -0.25 -53.68
CA GLN A 28 -23.94 0.68 -53.61
C GLN A 28 -24.18 1.76 -52.53
N GLU A 29 -25.34 2.40 -52.51
CA GLU A 29 -25.70 3.38 -51.47
C GLU A 29 -25.64 2.77 -50.06
N LYS A 30 -26.10 1.54 -49.90
CA LYS A 30 -26.07 0.83 -48.63
C LYS A 30 -24.62 0.47 -48.21
N ALA A 31 -23.75 0.15 -49.18
CA ALA A 31 -22.32 -0.10 -48.92
C ALA A 31 -21.62 1.18 -48.50
N GLU A 32 -21.86 2.29 -49.20
CA GLU A 32 -21.29 3.60 -48.87
C GLU A 32 -21.75 4.09 -47.49
N ALA A 33 -23.03 3.94 -47.16
CA ALA A 33 -23.57 4.28 -45.84
C ALA A 33 -22.95 3.44 -44.71
N ARG A 34 -22.71 2.14 -44.96
CA ARG A 34 -22.02 1.26 -43.99
C ARG A 34 -20.54 1.69 -43.79
N ALA A 35 -19.83 1.97 -44.87
CA ALA A 35 -18.44 2.43 -44.79
C ALA A 35 -18.33 3.78 -44.07
N ALA A 36 -19.26 4.71 -44.32
CA ALA A 36 -19.28 5.98 -43.61
C ALA A 36 -19.60 5.80 -42.11
N ALA A 37 -20.53 4.91 -41.75
CA ALA A 37 -20.84 4.61 -40.36
C ALA A 37 -19.69 3.91 -39.62
N GLU A 38 -18.99 3.02 -40.30
CA GLU A 38 -17.80 2.34 -39.74
C GLU A 38 -16.67 3.34 -39.49
N LYS A 39 -16.40 4.22 -40.45
CA LYS A 39 -15.41 5.29 -40.30
C LYS A 39 -15.76 6.22 -39.15
N ALA A 40 -17.01 6.64 -39.05
CA ALA A 40 -17.46 7.50 -37.93
C ALA A 40 -17.29 6.84 -36.56
N ARG A 41 -17.55 5.54 -36.46
CA ARG A 41 -17.30 4.77 -35.22
C ARG A 41 -15.81 4.67 -34.91
N ALA A 42 -14.99 4.41 -35.89
CA ALA A 42 -13.53 4.36 -35.72
C ALA A 42 -12.97 5.72 -35.24
N ASP A 43 -13.41 6.80 -35.86
CA ASP A 43 -13.02 8.16 -35.46
C ASP A 43 -13.50 8.52 -34.05
N GLN A 44 -14.69 8.07 -33.64
CA GLN A 44 -15.19 8.26 -32.30
C GLN A 44 -14.35 7.49 -31.26
N MET A 45 -14.10 6.21 -31.53
CA MET A 45 -13.25 5.39 -30.64
C MET A 45 -11.84 5.95 -30.51
N ALA A 46 -11.25 6.46 -31.61
CA ALA A 46 -9.94 7.10 -31.56
C ALA A 46 -9.92 8.35 -30.68
N ARG A 47 -10.98 9.19 -30.75
CA ARG A 47 -11.12 10.39 -29.91
C ARG A 47 -11.31 10.02 -28.43
N GLU A 48 -12.11 9.01 -28.14
CA GLU A 48 -12.32 8.52 -26.77
C GLU A 48 -11.03 7.92 -26.18
N ALA A 49 -10.29 7.15 -26.98
CA ALA A 49 -8.98 6.60 -26.55
C ALA A 49 -7.96 7.70 -26.25
N GLU A 50 -7.89 8.74 -27.09
CA GLU A 50 -7.02 9.88 -26.87
C GLU A 50 -7.43 10.69 -25.63
N ALA A 51 -8.72 10.93 -25.43
CA ALA A 51 -9.23 11.61 -24.24
C ALA A 51 -8.90 10.84 -22.96
N ASN A 52 -9.06 9.51 -22.97
CA ASN A 52 -8.72 8.65 -21.84
C ASN A 52 -7.22 8.65 -21.55
N ARG A 53 -6.36 8.68 -22.60
CA ARG A 53 -4.91 8.77 -22.45
C ARG A 53 -4.52 10.08 -21.77
N VAL A 54 -5.04 11.20 -22.25
CA VAL A 54 -4.77 12.54 -21.68
C VAL A 54 -5.29 12.62 -20.23
N ALA A 55 -6.44 12.06 -19.94
CA ALA A 55 -6.98 12.03 -18.58
C ALA A 55 -6.11 11.18 -17.63
N ALA A 56 -5.62 10.03 -18.09
CA ALA A 56 -4.71 9.17 -17.32
C ALA A 56 -3.37 9.86 -17.05
N GLU A 57 -2.81 10.57 -18.04
CA GLU A 57 -1.56 11.32 -17.90
C GLU A 57 -1.71 12.45 -16.88
N ARG A 58 -2.77 13.26 -16.97
CA ARG A 58 -3.07 14.31 -15.99
C ARG A 58 -3.23 13.77 -14.57
N LYS A 59 -3.88 12.62 -14.42
CA LYS A 59 -4.02 11.97 -13.12
C LYS A 59 -2.66 11.51 -12.57
N ALA A 60 -1.84 10.91 -13.41
CA ALA A 60 -0.50 10.46 -13.01
C ALA A 60 0.40 11.64 -12.59
N ASP A 61 0.33 12.77 -13.29
CA ASP A 61 1.07 13.98 -12.93
C ASP A 61 0.57 14.59 -11.61
N ALA A 62 -0.74 14.66 -11.41
CA ALA A 62 -1.32 15.11 -10.15
C ALA A 62 -0.93 14.21 -8.96
N ASP A 63 -0.92 12.88 -9.15
CA ASP A 63 -0.49 11.93 -8.12
C ASP A 63 1.01 12.09 -7.81
N ARG A 64 1.86 12.34 -8.82
CA ARG A 64 3.29 12.64 -8.64
C ARG A 64 3.51 13.94 -7.86
N GLU A 65 2.80 14.98 -8.21
CA GLU A 65 2.90 16.28 -7.52
C GLU A 65 2.46 16.17 -6.07
N ARG A 66 1.36 15.45 -5.81
CA ARG A 66 0.90 15.18 -4.46
C ARG A 66 1.93 14.41 -3.65
N ALA A 67 2.49 13.34 -4.21
CA ALA A 67 3.53 12.54 -3.54
C ALA A 67 4.80 13.38 -3.26
N ALA A 68 5.19 14.27 -4.17
CA ALA A 68 6.31 15.19 -3.97
C ALA A 68 6.05 16.18 -2.82
N ARG A 69 4.86 16.77 -2.77
CA ARG A 69 4.46 17.69 -1.67
C ARG A 69 4.40 16.97 -0.31
N GLU A 70 3.85 15.76 -0.27
CA GLU A 70 3.82 14.94 0.95
C GLU A 70 5.23 14.58 1.42
N ALA A 71 6.15 14.24 0.48
CA ALA A 71 7.55 13.96 0.80
C ALA A 71 8.30 15.20 1.30
N GLU A 72 8.04 16.38 0.74
CA GLU A 72 8.63 17.64 1.17
C GLU A 72 8.12 18.05 2.56
N ALA A 73 6.82 17.95 2.81
CA ALA A 73 6.21 18.19 4.11
C ALA A 73 6.77 17.25 5.19
N ALA A 74 6.94 15.96 4.86
CA ALA A 74 7.55 14.99 5.76
C ALA A 74 9.03 15.29 6.06
N ARG A 75 9.77 15.83 5.09
CA ARG A 75 11.17 16.28 5.29
C ARG A 75 11.24 17.53 6.15
N ALA A 76 10.35 18.51 5.93
CA ALA A 76 10.29 19.73 6.72
C ALA A 76 9.95 19.42 8.18
N SER A 77 8.93 18.60 8.45
CA SER A 77 8.59 18.20 9.82
C SER A 77 9.70 17.38 10.50
N ALA A 78 10.42 16.54 9.73
CA ALA A 78 11.58 15.82 10.26
C ALA A 78 12.76 16.74 10.59
N ALA A 79 12.94 17.83 9.83
CA ALA A 79 13.97 18.84 10.11
C ALA A 79 13.63 19.66 11.35
N GLU A 80 12.39 20.12 11.51
CA GLU A 80 11.92 20.83 12.70
C GLU A 80 12.06 19.98 13.97
N ASN A 81 11.66 18.70 13.91
CA ASN A 81 11.83 17.76 15.02
C ASN A 81 13.29 17.55 15.39
N ASN A 82 14.18 17.52 14.40
CA ASN A 82 15.62 17.35 14.63
C ASN A 82 16.25 18.61 15.24
N ASP A 83 15.72 19.79 14.98
CA ASP A 83 16.21 21.05 15.55
C ASP A 83 15.77 21.23 17.02
N MET A 84 14.62 20.66 17.40
CA MET A 84 14.12 20.64 18.79
C MET A 84 14.83 19.58 19.66
N LEU A 85 15.57 18.62 19.08
CA LEU A 85 16.30 17.59 19.80
C LEU A 85 17.62 18.13 20.35
N SER A 86 17.97 17.70 21.56
CA SER A 86 19.32 17.95 22.10
C SER A 86 20.40 17.30 21.21
N SER A 87 21.63 17.80 21.28
CA SER A 87 22.75 17.19 20.54
C SER A 87 22.96 15.71 20.90
N ALA A 88 22.69 15.34 22.15
CA ALA A 88 22.74 13.95 22.60
C ALA A 88 21.61 13.10 21.95
N ASP A 89 20.40 13.62 21.87
CA ASP A 89 19.28 12.91 21.23
C ASP A 89 19.49 12.75 19.71
N ARG A 90 20.08 13.75 19.05
CA ARG A 90 20.47 13.65 17.63
C ARG A 90 21.52 12.54 17.40
N ALA A 91 22.52 12.46 18.25
CA ALA A 91 23.53 11.39 18.18
C ALA A 91 22.90 10.00 18.41
N ILE A 92 22.01 9.86 19.40
CA ILE A 92 21.30 8.60 19.67
C ILE A 92 20.40 8.24 18.50
N THR A 93 19.65 9.19 17.92
CA THR A 93 18.79 8.98 16.74
C THR A 93 19.60 8.46 15.55
N GLY A 94 20.71 9.13 15.23
CA GLY A 94 21.58 8.73 14.11
C GLY A 94 22.18 7.33 14.32
N ASN A 95 22.68 7.06 15.51
CA ASN A 95 23.22 5.75 15.85
C ASN A 95 22.16 4.65 15.84
N PHE A 96 20.95 4.92 16.31
CA PHE A 96 19.85 3.96 16.25
C PHE A 96 19.49 3.63 14.79
N ALA A 97 19.29 4.65 13.94
CA ALA A 97 18.95 4.47 12.53
C ALA A 97 20.01 3.68 11.75
N ASN A 98 21.30 3.94 12.04
CA ASN A 98 22.42 3.25 11.40
C ASN A 98 22.53 1.76 11.79
N ASN A 99 21.88 1.35 12.90
CA ASN A 99 21.82 -0.04 13.34
C ASN A 99 20.58 -0.80 12.82
N ARG A 100 19.87 -0.27 11.82
CA ARG A 100 18.76 -0.96 11.19
C ARG A 100 19.21 -2.33 10.66
N GLY A 101 18.47 -3.39 11.05
CA GLY A 101 18.78 -4.78 10.71
C GLY A 101 19.91 -5.41 11.55
N ARG A 102 20.51 -4.66 12.50
CA ARG A 102 21.58 -5.13 13.38
C ARG A 102 21.22 -5.04 14.85
N LEU A 103 20.04 -4.58 15.19
CA LEU A 103 19.57 -4.51 16.57
C LEU A 103 19.46 -5.92 17.16
N PRO A 104 19.93 -6.14 18.40
CA PRO A 104 19.80 -7.43 19.04
C PRO A 104 18.33 -7.76 19.32
N MET A 105 18.03 -9.05 19.38
CA MET A 105 16.69 -9.49 19.77
C MET A 105 16.42 -9.16 21.24
N PRO A 106 15.26 -8.59 21.56
CA PRO A 106 14.91 -8.21 22.94
C PRO A 106 14.61 -9.41 23.85
N LEU A 107 14.31 -10.56 23.28
CA LEU A 107 14.05 -11.82 23.96
C LEU A 107 14.67 -12.97 23.18
N SER A 108 15.34 -13.90 23.86
CA SER A 108 15.79 -15.14 23.23
C SER A 108 14.58 -16.02 22.95
N GLY A 109 14.28 -16.26 21.66
CA GLY A 109 13.11 -17.02 21.26
C GLY A 109 12.84 -16.95 19.76
N GLN A 110 11.64 -17.40 19.36
CA GLN A 110 11.19 -17.42 17.97
C GLN A 110 10.12 -16.34 17.71
N ILE A 111 10.16 -15.72 16.56
CA ILE A 111 9.09 -14.82 16.14
C ILE A 111 7.88 -15.67 15.75
N VAL A 112 6.78 -15.52 16.47
CA VAL A 112 5.52 -16.26 16.26
C VAL A 112 4.45 -15.43 15.58
N SER A 113 4.62 -14.10 15.52
CA SER A 113 3.77 -13.20 14.75
C SER A 113 4.59 -12.02 14.25
N HIS A 114 4.42 -11.71 12.96
CA HIS A 114 5.13 -10.64 12.27
C HIS A 114 4.32 -9.34 12.30
N PHE A 115 4.99 -8.23 11.99
CA PHE A 115 4.36 -6.92 11.80
C PHE A 115 3.41 -6.94 10.60
N GLY A 116 2.29 -6.24 10.71
CA GLY A 116 1.31 -6.03 9.65
C GLY A 116 0.08 -6.91 9.78
N GLN A 117 -0.68 -7.00 8.70
CA GLN A 117 -1.91 -7.79 8.66
C GLN A 117 -1.61 -9.27 8.42
N TYR A 118 -2.30 -10.12 9.15
CA TYR A 118 -2.24 -11.57 8.96
C TYR A 118 -3.63 -12.19 9.13
N ASN A 119 -3.84 -13.31 8.45
CA ASN A 119 -5.07 -14.08 8.58
C ASN A 119 -4.94 -15.04 9.77
N VAL A 120 -6.01 -15.19 10.54
CA VAL A 120 -6.06 -16.21 11.61
C VAL A 120 -6.18 -17.60 10.98
N ALA A 121 -5.29 -18.51 11.37
CA ALA A 121 -5.34 -19.88 10.89
C ALA A 121 -6.72 -20.52 11.20
N GLY A 122 -7.38 -21.07 10.18
CA GLY A 122 -8.73 -21.63 10.28
C GLY A 122 -9.89 -20.64 10.20
N MET A 123 -9.64 -19.33 10.05
CA MET A 123 -10.67 -18.30 9.94
C MET A 123 -10.34 -17.35 8.78
N SER A 124 -10.68 -17.72 7.55
CA SER A 124 -10.32 -16.99 6.32
C SER A 124 -10.84 -15.56 6.24
N ASN A 125 -11.86 -15.20 7.01
CA ASN A 125 -12.49 -13.88 6.99
C ASN A 125 -12.02 -12.95 8.12
N ILE A 126 -11.13 -13.39 9.01
CA ILE A 126 -10.62 -12.57 10.11
C ILE A 126 -9.19 -12.16 9.82
N ARG A 127 -9.00 -10.85 9.62
CA ARG A 127 -7.68 -10.22 9.51
C ARG A 127 -7.37 -9.52 10.82
N LEU A 128 -6.23 -9.86 11.41
CA LEU A 128 -5.68 -9.14 12.56
C LEU A 128 -4.51 -8.27 12.10
N ASN A 129 -4.34 -7.13 12.76
CA ASN A 129 -3.18 -6.26 12.57
C ASN A 129 -2.26 -6.36 13.79
N ASN A 130 -0.97 -6.59 13.56
CA ASN A 130 0.05 -6.56 14.60
C ASN A 130 0.95 -5.35 14.37
N ASP A 131 0.93 -4.40 15.29
CA ASP A 131 1.74 -3.17 15.24
C ASP A 131 3.23 -3.40 15.58
N GLY A 132 3.61 -4.67 15.77
CA GLY A 132 4.97 -5.09 16.07
C GLY A 132 5.21 -6.55 15.74
N ILE A 133 6.09 -7.19 16.50
CA ILE A 133 6.35 -8.63 16.40
C ILE A 133 6.08 -9.29 17.75
N ASN A 134 5.62 -10.54 17.72
CA ASN A 134 5.49 -11.35 18.91
C ASN A 134 6.61 -12.38 18.95
N ILE A 135 7.36 -12.40 20.05
CA ILE A 135 8.51 -13.30 20.26
C ILE A 135 8.17 -14.29 21.36
N LYS A 136 8.20 -15.55 21.06
CA LYS A 136 7.97 -16.65 22.01
C LYS A 136 9.28 -17.11 22.59
N GLY A 137 9.45 -16.92 23.91
CA GLY A 137 10.55 -17.46 24.71
C GLY A 137 10.01 -18.30 25.86
N ALA A 138 10.90 -18.73 26.76
CA ALA A 138 10.49 -19.38 27.99
C ALA A 138 9.86 -18.36 28.96
N PRO A 139 8.79 -18.70 29.69
CA PRO A 139 8.21 -17.83 30.72
C PRO A 139 9.28 -17.39 31.73
N GLY A 140 9.27 -16.11 32.13
CA GLY A 140 10.24 -15.55 33.04
C GLY A 140 11.63 -15.24 32.44
N SER A 141 11.85 -15.49 31.14
CA SER A 141 13.10 -15.13 30.47
C SER A 141 13.35 -13.63 30.49
N ALA A 142 14.63 -13.22 30.59
CA ALA A 142 15.05 -11.84 30.61
C ALA A 142 14.72 -11.13 29.28
N VAL A 143 14.07 -9.99 29.39
CA VAL A 143 13.82 -9.05 28.30
C VAL A 143 14.86 -7.95 28.36
N ARG A 144 15.47 -7.65 27.21
CA ARG A 144 16.61 -6.72 27.12
C ARG A 144 16.30 -5.55 26.20
N SER A 145 16.84 -4.38 26.52
CA SER A 145 16.78 -3.23 25.62
C SER A 145 17.56 -3.52 24.33
N VAL A 146 16.94 -3.24 23.19
CA VAL A 146 17.59 -3.45 21.87
C VAL A 146 18.65 -2.39 21.56
N PHE A 147 18.60 -1.24 22.24
CA PHE A 147 19.56 -0.15 22.07
C PHE A 147 19.62 0.73 23.31
N MET A 148 20.69 1.52 23.42
CA MET A 148 20.81 2.53 24.49
C MET A 148 19.72 3.58 24.38
N GLY A 149 19.21 4.05 25.50
CA GLY A 149 18.15 5.06 25.53
C GLY A 149 17.72 5.40 26.94
N GLU A 150 16.58 6.06 27.04
CA GLU A 150 15.96 6.44 28.32
C GLU A 150 14.55 5.85 28.43
N VAL A 151 14.21 5.31 29.58
CA VAL A 151 12.88 4.77 29.84
C VAL A 151 11.87 5.94 29.87
N SER A 152 11.08 6.08 28.83
CA SER A 152 10.06 7.14 28.70
C SER A 152 8.79 6.84 29.49
N GLY A 153 8.50 5.56 29.74
CA GLY A 153 7.33 5.16 30.50
C GLY A 153 7.36 3.71 30.96
N VAL A 154 6.76 3.49 32.13
CA VAL A 154 6.44 2.16 32.67
C VAL A 154 4.98 2.22 33.13
N PHE A 155 4.15 1.36 32.62
CA PHE A 155 2.73 1.31 32.96
C PHE A 155 2.15 -0.09 32.79
N MET A 156 0.91 -0.28 33.23
CA MET A 156 0.19 -1.54 33.08
C MET A 156 -0.90 -1.41 32.01
N ALA A 157 -0.97 -2.39 31.12
CA ALA A 157 -2.01 -2.52 30.11
C ALA A 157 -2.50 -3.97 30.07
N GLY A 158 -3.84 -4.19 30.20
CA GLY A 158 -4.41 -5.53 30.18
C GLY A 158 -3.90 -6.47 31.28
N GLY A 159 -3.50 -5.93 32.43
CA GLY A 159 -2.96 -6.72 33.55
C GLY A 159 -1.48 -7.15 33.38
N MET A 160 -0.80 -6.65 32.36
CA MET A 160 0.61 -6.91 32.09
C MET A 160 1.39 -5.60 32.04
N SER A 161 2.69 -5.67 32.43
CA SER A 161 3.54 -4.48 32.43
C SER A 161 4.08 -4.19 31.03
N VAL A 162 4.19 -2.89 30.75
CA VAL A 162 4.72 -2.34 29.51
C VAL A 162 5.84 -1.36 29.85
N VAL A 163 6.95 -1.48 29.15
CA VAL A 163 8.09 -0.56 29.22
C VAL A 163 8.26 0.11 27.86
N MET A 164 8.42 1.41 27.86
CA MET A 164 8.76 2.21 26.67
C MET A 164 10.13 2.81 26.84
N ILE A 165 10.99 2.68 25.83
CA ILE A 165 12.35 3.25 25.83
C ILE A 165 12.47 4.18 24.63
N ARG A 166 12.92 5.41 24.87
CA ARG A 166 13.18 6.43 23.87
C ARG A 166 14.64 6.35 23.40
N HIS A 167 14.84 6.37 22.09
CA HIS A 167 16.13 6.38 21.41
C HIS A 167 16.20 7.58 20.46
N GLY A 168 16.18 8.79 21.00
CA GLY A 168 15.98 10.02 20.24
C GLY A 168 14.52 10.11 19.74
N ILE A 169 14.32 10.13 18.42
CA ILE A 169 12.97 10.14 17.82
C ILE A 169 12.33 8.74 17.70
N TYR A 170 13.05 7.68 18.05
CA TYR A 170 12.51 6.33 18.02
C TYR A 170 12.09 5.88 19.41
N ILE A 171 11.02 5.11 19.48
CA ILE A 171 10.52 4.52 20.72
C ILE A 171 10.36 3.02 20.51
N THR A 172 10.94 2.23 21.41
CA THR A 172 10.68 0.80 21.49
C THR A 172 9.71 0.50 22.62
N VAL A 173 8.75 -0.39 22.36
CA VAL A 173 7.72 -0.80 23.32
C VAL A 173 7.87 -2.28 23.59
N TYR A 174 7.96 -2.61 24.87
CA TYR A 174 8.10 -3.98 25.39
C TYR A 174 6.86 -4.27 26.22
N ALA A 175 5.92 -5.05 25.70
CA ALA A 175 4.68 -5.39 26.38
C ALA A 175 4.62 -6.88 26.74
N ASN A 176 3.70 -7.23 27.64
CA ASN A 176 3.53 -8.56 28.22
C ASN A 176 4.68 -8.97 29.16
N LEU A 177 5.23 -7.97 29.87
CA LEU A 177 6.23 -8.22 30.90
C LEU A 177 5.57 -8.74 32.18
N GLY A 178 6.18 -9.78 32.77
CA GLY A 178 5.78 -10.32 34.08
C GLY A 178 6.41 -9.58 35.25
N SER A 179 7.61 -9.01 35.05
CA SER A 179 8.26 -8.13 36.00
C SER A 179 9.00 -7.02 35.26
N VAL A 180 9.19 -5.87 35.91
CA VAL A 180 9.94 -4.72 35.39
C VAL A 180 11.04 -4.39 36.38
N GLY A 181 12.26 -4.25 35.86
CA GLY A 181 13.48 -3.94 36.64
C GLY A 181 14.02 -2.51 36.39
N VAL A 182 13.21 -1.66 35.73
CA VAL A 182 13.61 -0.28 35.38
C VAL A 182 12.51 0.70 35.74
N SER A 183 12.88 1.97 35.90
CA SER A 183 11.94 3.06 36.23
C SER A 183 11.95 4.14 35.14
N LYS A 184 10.86 4.91 35.04
CA LYS A 184 10.77 6.08 34.15
C LYS A 184 11.91 7.06 34.40
N GLY A 185 12.54 7.59 33.35
CA GLY A 185 13.68 8.48 33.39
C GLY A 185 15.04 7.75 33.52
N GLN A 186 15.04 6.44 33.73
CA GLN A 186 16.30 5.67 33.85
C GLN A 186 16.94 5.49 32.46
N LYS A 187 18.25 5.77 32.37
CA LYS A 187 19.05 5.45 31.20
C LYS A 187 19.41 3.97 31.19
N VAL A 188 19.27 3.36 30.02
CA VAL A 188 19.57 1.94 29.79
C VAL A 188 20.55 1.78 28.64
N GLY A 189 21.42 0.79 28.74
CA GLY A 189 22.34 0.42 27.67
C GLY A 189 21.78 -0.63 26.74
N THR A 190 22.40 -0.80 25.57
CA THR A 190 22.10 -1.90 24.64
C THR A 190 22.31 -3.25 25.33
N GLY A 191 21.32 -4.15 25.23
CA GLY A 191 21.39 -5.48 25.85
C GLY A 191 21.10 -5.50 27.37
N GLN A 192 20.90 -4.35 28.01
CA GLN A 192 20.60 -4.28 29.44
C GLN A 192 19.22 -4.93 29.70
N THR A 193 19.13 -5.76 30.73
CA THR A 193 17.88 -6.36 31.18
C THR A 193 16.95 -5.29 31.74
N ILE A 194 15.71 -5.24 31.25
CA ILE A 194 14.67 -4.29 31.63
C ILE A 194 13.51 -4.94 32.39
N GLY A 195 13.43 -6.26 32.36
CA GLY A 195 12.40 -7.04 33.01
C GLY A 195 12.41 -8.50 32.56
N THR A 196 11.32 -9.20 32.82
CA THR A 196 11.13 -10.58 32.38
C THR A 196 9.83 -10.70 31.62
N VAL A 197 9.75 -11.64 30.66
CA VAL A 197 8.50 -11.94 29.95
C VAL A 197 7.49 -12.62 30.89
N GLY A 198 6.21 -12.34 30.70
CA GLY A 198 5.13 -12.89 31.50
C GLY A 198 4.92 -14.39 31.33
N ARG A 199 3.92 -14.94 32.03
CA ARG A 199 3.62 -16.40 32.08
C ARG A 199 3.34 -17.01 30.71
N THR A 200 2.87 -16.25 29.74
CA THR A 200 2.64 -16.72 28.35
C THR A 200 3.93 -17.01 27.62
N GLY A 201 5.09 -16.47 28.07
CA GLY A 201 6.35 -16.50 27.35
C GLY A 201 6.36 -15.68 26.05
N ILE A 202 5.32 -14.86 25.77
CA ILE A 202 5.23 -14.06 24.57
C ILE A 202 5.49 -12.60 24.88
N LEU A 203 6.59 -12.08 24.35
CA LEU A 203 6.89 -10.64 24.34
C LEU A 203 6.26 -10.02 23.09
N GLN A 204 5.47 -8.98 23.25
CA GLN A 204 5.09 -8.10 22.14
C GLN A 204 6.11 -6.94 22.08
N PHE A 205 6.81 -6.85 20.96
CA PHE A 205 7.82 -5.83 20.71
C PHE A 205 7.40 -4.93 19.56
N GLN A 206 7.44 -3.63 19.77
CA GLN A 206 7.10 -2.63 18.74
C GLN A 206 8.23 -1.61 18.64
N LEU A 207 8.47 -1.15 17.41
CA LEU A 207 9.32 0.00 17.11
C LEU A 207 8.47 1.08 16.47
N ARG A 208 8.44 2.25 17.07
CA ARG A 208 7.71 3.42 16.60
C ARG A 208 8.68 4.56 16.33
N LYS A 209 8.35 5.38 15.35
CA LYS A 209 9.01 6.67 15.13
C LYS A 209 8.05 7.75 15.62
N GLU A 210 8.53 8.65 16.47
CA GLU A 210 7.75 9.81 16.91
C GLU A 210 7.60 10.74 15.71
N THR A 211 6.37 10.92 15.26
CA THR A 211 5.98 11.94 14.29
C THR A 211 5.27 13.01 15.10
N ALA A 212 5.76 14.24 15.03
CA ALA A 212 5.06 15.40 15.58
C ALA A 212 3.77 15.64 14.83
#